data_e0fc5d990749a23f6b0721aa2f5c2b6e
#
_entry.id   e0fc5d990749a23f6b0721aa2f5c2b6e
#
_cell.length_a   1.000
_cell.length_b   1.000
_cell.length_c   1.000
_cell.angle_alpha   90.00
_cell.angle_beta   90.00
_cell.angle_gamma   90.00
#
_symmetry.space_group_name_H-M   'P 1'
#
loop_
_entity.id
_entity.type
_entity.pdbx_description
1 polymer ?
#
loop_
_entity_poly.entity_id
_entity_poly.type
_entity_poly.pdbx_seq_one_letter_code
_entity_poly.pdbx_strand_id
1 'polypeptide(L)' 'MDEKIKDLNLLLLFLSGWEEDSRNNPGEKIFRSWNGYLFEVLNQLQDENLIQQFRNGKSVILTKQGIERAEELKKKYL' A
#
# COMPACT_ATOMS: atom_id res chain seq x y z
N MET A 1 -1.26 16.50 -6.77
CA MET A 1 -1.94 15.25 -7.21
C MET A 1 -3.32 15.19 -6.60
N ASP A 2 -4.29 14.75 -7.38
CA ASP A 2 -5.67 14.63 -6.93
C ASP A 2 -5.77 13.58 -5.81
N GLU A 3 -6.44 13.94 -4.72
CA GLU A 3 -6.67 13.03 -3.58
C GLU A 3 -7.40 11.77 -4.00
N LYS A 4 -8.31 11.88 -4.95
CA LYS A 4 -9.07 10.73 -5.43
C LYS A 4 -8.17 9.74 -6.16
N ILE A 5 -7.24 10.24 -6.96
CA ILE A 5 -6.27 9.37 -7.65
C ILE A 5 -5.40 8.65 -6.65
N LYS A 6 -4.95 9.37 -5.62
CA LYS A 6 -4.16 8.79 -4.54
C LYS A 6 -4.94 7.69 -3.82
N ASP A 7 -6.17 7.98 -3.45
CA ASP A 7 -7.03 7.02 -2.74
C ASP A 7 -7.30 5.78 -3.59
N LEU A 8 -7.63 5.96 -4.86
CA LEU A 8 -7.89 4.84 -5.75
C LEU A 8 -6.64 4.00 -5.99
N ASN A 9 -5.47 4.64 -6.01
CA ASN A 9 -4.21 3.91 -6.14
C ASN A 9 -3.94 3.05 -4.91
N LEU A 10 -4.17 3.60 -3.73
CA LEU A 10 -4.02 2.83 -2.49
C LEU A 10 -4.99 1.65 -2.47
N LEU A 11 -6.23 1.88 -2.89
CA LEU A 11 -7.22 0.82 -2.96
C LEU A 11 -6.79 -0.28 -3.94
N LEU A 12 -6.25 0.11 -5.09
CA LEU A 12 -5.75 -0.86 -6.07
C LEU A 12 -4.60 -1.69 -5.50
N LEU A 13 -3.66 -1.05 -4.81
CA LEU A 13 -2.57 -1.75 -4.16
C LEU A 13 -3.10 -2.78 -3.15
N PHE A 14 -4.10 -2.40 -2.40
CA PHE A 14 -4.71 -3.30 -1.42
C PHE A 14 -5.42 -4.48 -2.10
N LEU A 15 -6.21 -4.22 -3.13
CA LEU A 15 -6.98 -5.25 -3.82
C LEU A 15 -6.11 -6.24 -4.57
N SER A 16 -4.97 -5.79 -5.08
CA SER A 16 -4.04 -6.63 -5.84
C SER A 16 -2.90 -7.18 -5.02
N GLY A 17 -2.88 -6.89 -3.72
CA GLY A 17 -1.79 -7.31 -2.84
C GLY A 17 -2.03 -8.68 -2.21
N TRP A 18 -1.11 -9.07 -1.37
CA TRP A 18 -1.15 -10.36 -0.68
C TRP A 18 -0.44 -10.27 0.66
N GLU A 19 -0.76 -11.19 1.56
CA GLU A 19 -0.05 -11.33 2.83
C GLU A 19 1.10 -12.32 2.68
N GLU A 20 2.19 -12.05 3.36
CA GLU A 20 3.31 -12.99 3.44
C GLU A 20 3.98 -12.87 4.81
N ASP A 21 4.80 -13.86 5.15
CA ASP A 21 5.53 -13.85 6.40
C ASP A 21 6.68 -12.85 6.35
N SER A 22 6.88 -12.13 7.45
CA SER A 22 8.02 -11.24 7.58
C SER A 22 9.30 -12.06 7.73
N ARG A 23 10.35 -11.70 7.00
CA ARG A 23 11.65 -12.37 7.11
C ARG A 23 12.30 -12.12 8.45
N ASN A 24 12.09 -10.93 9.01
CA ASN A 24 12.77 -10.51 10.24
C ASN A 24 12.04 -10.95 11.50
N ASN A 25 10.74 -11.19 11.40
CA ASN A 25 9.91 -11.55 12.55
C ASN A 25 9.01 -12.72 12.19
N PRO A 26 9.51 -13.97 12.34
CA PRO A 26 8.68 -15.14 12.06
C PRO A 26 7.37 -15.11 12.84
N GLY A 27 6.27 -15.39 12.16
CA GLY A 27 4.95 -15.32 12.76
C GLY A 27 4.24 -14.00 12.57
N GLU A 28 4.97 -12.95 12.16
CA GLU A 28 4.38 -11.66 11.83
C GLU A 28 4.06 -11.61 10.34
N LYS A 29 2.89 -11.09 10.01
CA LYS A 29 2.45 -10.97 8.62
C LYS A 29 2.66 -9.55 8.11
N ILE A 30 3.07 -9.45 6.86
CA ILE A 30 3.13 -8.16 6.15
C ILE A 30 2.20 -8.23 4.95
N PHE A 31 1.70 -7.07 4.53
CA PHE A 31 0.86 -6.97 3.36
C PHE A 31 1.68 -6.31 2.24
N ARG A 32 1.93 -7.05 1.17
CA ARG A 32 2.78 -6.61 0.07
C ARG A 32 1.97 -6.47 -1.20
N SER A 33 2.38 -5.54 -2.06
CA SER A 33 1.74 -5.32 -3.35
C SER A 33 2.79 -4.84 -4.35
N TRP A 34 2.56 -5.09 -5.63
CA TRP A 34 3.41 -4.52 -6.68
C TRP A 34 3.26 -3.01 -6.69
N ASN A 35 4.37 -2.28 -6.89
CA ASN A 35 4.35 -0.83 -6.75
C ASN A 35 3.69 -0.09 -7.93
N GLY A 36 3.60 -0.71 -9.10
CA GLY A 36 3.08 0.00 -10.26
C GLY A 36 4.08 1.03 -10.80
N TYR A 37 3.56 2.09 -11.41
CA TYR A 37 4.41 3.08 -12.07
C TYR A 37 4.12 4.54 -11.70
N LEU A 38 3.12 4.81 -10.88
CA LEU A 38 2.79 6.18 -10.47
C LEU A 38 3.61 6.59 -9.26
N PHE A 39 4.89 6.87 -9.49
CA PHE A 39 5.83 7.12 -8.40
C PHE A 39 5.48 8.34 -7.55
N GLU A 40 4.88 9.39 -8.15
CA GLU A 40 4.45 10.55 -7.38
C GLU A 40 3.39 10.18 -6.35
N VAL A 41 2.45 9.32 -6.74
CA VAL A 41 1.40 8.84 -5.85
C VAL A 41 2.01 7.97 -4.75
N LEU A 42 2.95 7.08 -5.13
CA LEU A 42 3.62 6.23 -4.15
C LEU A 42 4.38 7.05 -3.12
N ASN A 43 5.10 8.09 -3.58
CA ASN A 43 5.84 8.96 -2.67
C ASN A 43 4.89 9.67 -1.70
N GLN A 44 3.74 10.12 -2.20
CA GLN A 44 2.74 10.78 -1.36
C GLN A 44 2.16 9.81 -0.33
N LEU A 45 1.85 8.58 -0.75
CA LEU A 45 1.35 7.55 0.17
C LEU A 45 2.38 7.21 1.25
N GLN A 46 3.66 7.16 0.87
CA GLN A 46 4.73 6.92 1.83
C GLN A 46 4.87 8.08 2.81
N ASP A 47 4.77 9.32 2.32
CA ASP A 47 4.84 10.52 3.17
C ASP A 47 3.71 10.52 4.20
N GLU A 48 2.56 9.96 3.86
CA GLU A 48 1.43 9.85 4.78
C GLU A 48 1.48 8.59 5.64
N ASN A 49 2.56 7.84 5.54
CA ASN A 49 2.79 6.60 6.30
C ASN A 49 1.77 5.51 6.03
N LEU A 50 1.26 5.46 4.80
CA LEU A 50 0.31 4.44 4.37
C LEU A 50 0.98 3.26 3.69
N ILE A 51 2.14 3.48 3.08
CA ILE A 51 2.94 2.42 2.48
C ILE A 51 4.41 2.65 2.81
N GLN A 52 5.22 1.60 2.61
CA GLN A 52 6.66 1.67 2.70
C GLN A 52 7.24 1.19 1.36
N GLN A 53 8.02 2.05 0.72
CA GLN A 53 8.73 1.73 -0.50
C GLN A 53 10.12 1.21 -0.19
N PHE A 54 10.70 0.46 -1.13
CA PHE A 54 12.07 -0.04 -1.01
C PHE A 54 12.89 0.43 -2.19
N ARG A 55 14.13 0.78 -1.92
CA ARG A 55 15.09 1.16 -2.94
C ARG A 55 15.30 -0.06 -3.86
N ASN A 56 15.19 0.13 -5.16
CA ASN A 56 15.32 -0.94 -6.15
C ASN A 56 14.26 -2.03 -6.04
N GLY A 57 13.22 -1.82 -5.23
CA GLY A 57 12.14 -2.79 -5.09
C GLY A 57 11.05 -2.59 -6.12
N LYS A 58 10.42 -3.69 -6.52
CA LYS A 58 9.26 -3.65 -7.41
C LYS A 58 7.94 -3.77 -6.64
N SER A 59 8.03 -3.87 -5.33
CA SER A 59 6.85 -4.00 -4.48
C SER A 59 6.93 -3.01 -3.32
N VAL A 60 5.79 -2.80 -2.70
CA VAL A 60 5.67 -1.95 -1.52
C VAL A 60 4.98 -2.76 -0.42
N ILE A 61 5.15 -2.32 0.82
CA ILE A 61 4.44 -2.89 1.96
C ILE A 61 3.41 -1.86 2.40
N LEU A 62 2.17 -2.29 2.59
CA LEU A 62 1.15 -1.45 3.19
C LEU A 62 1.32 -1.49 4.70
N THR A 63 1.34 -0.31 5.32
CA THR A 63 1.39 -0.21 6.76
C THR A 63 0.03 -0.58 7.34
N LYS A 64 -0.05 -0.75 8.66
CA LYS A 64 -1.32 -0.97 9.32
C LYS A 64 -2.30 0.16 9.00
N GLN A 65 -1.82 1.40 9.03
CA GLN A 65 -2.64 2.56 8.67
C GLN A 65 -3.09 2.51 7.21
N GLY A 66 -2.20 2.06 6.32
CA GLY A 66 -2.52 1.90 4.91
C GLY A 66 -3.62 0.88 4.68
N ILE A 67 -3.56 -0.25 5.38
CA ILE A 67 -4.58 -1.29 5.28
C ILE A 67 -5.92 -0.76 5.79
N GLU A 68 -5.93 -0.10 6.95
CA GLU A 68 -7.15 0.46 7.52
C GLU A 68 -7.78 1.49 6.59
N ARG A 69 -6.97 2.36 6.01
CA ARG A 69 -7.45 3.36 5.06
C ARG A 69 -8.01 2.71 3.81
N ALA A 70 -7.32 1.69 3.29
CA ALA A 70 -7.78 0.97 2.11
C ALA A 70 -9.11 0.25 2.36
N GLU A 71 -9.29 -0.31 3.54
CA GLU A 71 -10.56 -0.94 3.88
C GLU A 71 -11.71 0.07 3.92
N GLU A 72 -11.46 1.26 4.43
CA GLU A 72 -12.46 2.35 4.40
C GLU A 72 -12.81 2.72 2.96
N LEU A 73 -11.78 2.83 2.11
CA LEU A 73 -11.97 3.15 0.71
C LEU A 73 -12.74 2.05 -0.03
N LYS A 74 -12.47 0.81 0.32
CA LYS A 74 -13.20 -0.32 -0.25
C LYS A 74 -14.69 -0.22 0.06
N LYS A 75 -15.03 0.14 1.28
CA LYS A 75 -16.44 0.34 1.67
C LYS A 75 -17.07 1.50 0.91
N LYS A 76 -16.29 2.55 0.66
CA LYS A 76 -16.78 3.75 -0.02
C LYS A 76 -17.01 3.52 -1.51
N TYR A 77 -16.11 2.79 -2.18
CA TYR A 77 -16.13 2.64 -3.63
C TYR A 77 -16.60 1.28 -4.12
N LEU A 78 -16.63 0.29 -3.28
CA LEU A 78 -17.08 -1.05 -3.61
C LEU A 78 -18.18 -1.49 -2.64
#